data_6238172e9c1e237cf76e146fae086f69
#
_entry.id   6238172e9c1e237cf76e146fae086f69
#
_cell.length_a   1.000
_cell.length_b   1.000
_cell.length_c   1.000
_cell.angle_alpha   90.00
_cell.angle_beta   90.00
_cell.angle_gamma   90.00
#
_symmetry.space_group_name_H-M   'P 1'
#
loop_
_entity.id
_entity.type
_entity.pdbx_description
1 polymer ?
#
loop_
_entity_poly.entity_id
_entity_poly.type
_entity_poly.pdbx_seq_one_letter_code
_entity_poly.pdbx_strand_id
1 'polypeptide(L)'
;MLDLEQLRPFFASGVWQRIAAARQVLREEPFITALPAGEVVPEAAGRGKGAKGPGLVQGIADVVLVFDDHAEILDYKTDKSRNATYYIESYAAQLRLYRRAFALRLPVPVTKLTIYSFAMQDEIDIPLEYAAFGIGDKLLGR
;
A
#
# COMPACT_ATOMS: atom_id res chain seq x y z
N MET A 1 -10.40 6.14 17.38
CA MET A 1 -9.31 5.46 18.09
C MET A 1 -9.56 3.98 18.24
N LEU A 2 -8.55 3.17 18.15
CA LEU A 2 -8.69 1.74 18.28
C LEU A 2 -8.66 1.35 19.75
N ASP A 3 -9.37 0.30 20.11
CA ASP A 3 -9.31 -0.19 21.47
C ASP A 3 -8.60 -1.53 21.47
N LEU A 4 -8.37 -2.08 22.65
CA LEU A 4 -7.63 -3.32 22.78
C LEU A 4 -8.28 -4.49 22.07
N GLU A 5 -9.61 -4.49 21.98
CA GLU A 5 -10.29 -5.60 21.33
C GLU A 5 -10.02 -5.57 19.84
N GLN A 6 -9.79 -4.41 19.26
CA GLN A 6 -9.51 -4.32 17.84
C GLN A 6 -8.07 -4.67 17.58
N LEU A 7 -7.19 -4.46 18.55
CA LEU A 7 -5.78 -4.74 18.36
C LEU A 7 -5.44 -6.21 18.57
N ARG A 8 -6.22 -6.90 19.37
CA ARG A 8 -5.92 -8.28 19.66
C ARG A 8 -5.84 -9.17 18.40
N PRO A 9 -6.84 -9.10 17.50
CA PRO A 9 -6.76 -9.92 16.30
C PRO A 9 -5.55 -9.56 15.43
N PHE A 10 -5.13 -8.29 15.48
CA PHE A 10 -3.99 -7.86 14.69
C PHE A 10 -2.75 -8.59 15.17
N PHE A 11 -2.54 -8.70 16.47
CA PHE A 11 -1.34 -9.35 16.98
C PHE A 11 -1.36 -10.88 16.76
N ALA A 12 -2.52 -11.41 16.40
CA ALA A 12 -2.61 -12.83 16.07
C ALA A 12 -2.58 -13.04 14.56
N SER A 13 -2.44 -11.99 13.77
CA SER A 13 -2.57 -12.10 12.33
C SER A 13 -1.28 -12.49 11.62
N GLY A 14 -1.43 -12.89 10.36
CA GLY A 14 -0.26 -13.19 9.55
C GLY A 14 0.55 -11.94 9.28
N VAL A 15 -0.12 -10.77 9.26
CA VAL A 15 0.59 -9.52 9.04
C VAL A 15 1.56 -9.30 10.19
N TRP A 16 1.14 -9.52 11.43
CA TRP A 16 2.02 -9.32 12.58
C TRP A 16 3.20 -10.30 12.51
N GLN A 17 2.95 -11.52 12.05
CA GLN A 17 4.01 -12.50 11.94
C GLN A 17 5.04 -12.06 10.90
N ARG A 18 4.59 -11.42 9.81
CA ARG A 18 5.53 -10.97 8.80
C ARG A 18 6.34 -9.78 9.31
N ILE A 19 5.71 -8.91 10.13
CA ILE A 19 6.44 -7.78 10.69
C ILE A 19 7.54 -8.33 11.60
N ALA A 20 7.23 -9.34 12.39
CA ALA A 20 8.20 -9.91 13.31
C ALA A 20 9.35 -10.63 12.56
N ALA A 21 9.05 -11.14 11.38
CA ALA A 21 10.06 -11.89 10.63
C ALA A 21 10.92 -11.00 9.72
N ALA A 22 10.56 -9.75 9.54
CA ALA A 22 11.29 -8.89 8.61
C ALA A 22 12.68 -8.56 9.14
N ARG A 23 13.63 -8.42 8.24
CA ARG A 23 14.97 -8.04 8.61
C ARG A 23 14.99 -6.61 9.07
N GLN A 24 14.20 -5.76 8.46
CA GLN A 24 14.15 -4.36 8.83
C GLN A 24 12.71 -3.89 8.68
N VAL A 25 12.25 -3.10 9.62
CA VAL A 25 10.90 -2.56 9.58
C VAL A 25 11.04 -1.03 9.56
N LEU A 26 10.56 -0.39 8.50
CA LEU A 26 10.58 1.05 8.40
C LEU A 26 9.17 1.52 8.72
N ARG A 27 9.02 2.39 9.70
CA ARG A 27 7.70 2.86 10.11
C ARG A 27 7.55 4.34 9.78
N GLU A 28 6.38 4.71 9.30
CA GLU A 28 6.08 6.09 8.95
C GLU A 28 7.20 6.65 8.08
N GLU A 29 7.50 5.94 7.02
CA GLU A 29 8.63 6.30 6.19
C GLU A 29 8.23 7.29 5.09
N PRO A 30 8.81 8.49 5.07
CA PRO A 30 8.44 9.48 4.06
C PRO A 30 9.07 9.14 2.71
N PHE A 31 8.44 9.58 1.66
CA PHE A 31 9.00 9.38 0.33
C PHE A 31 8.61 10.54 -0.60
N ILE A 32 9.35 10.66 -1.68
CA ILE A 32 9.07 11.61 -2.73
C ILE A 32 9.32 10.82 -4.01
N THR A 33 8.42 10.90 -4.96
CA THR A 33 8.61 10.21 -6.22
C THR A 33 8.07 11.06 -7.37
N ALA A 34 8.55 10.80 -8.56
CA ALA A 34 8.09 11.50 -9.75
C ALA A 34 7.12 10.61 -10.50
N LEU A 35 6.10 11.19 -11.06
CA LEU A 35 5.15 10.45 -11.87
C LEU A 35 5.47 10.69 -13.34
N PRO A 36 5.21 9.70 -14.16
CA PRO A 36 5.36 9.88 -15.59
C PRO A 36 4.38 10.94 -16.07
N ALA A 37 4.70 11.59 -17.15
CA ALA A 37 3.84 12.62 -17.70
C ALA A 37 2.47 12.03 -17.95
N GLY A 38 1.47 12.78 -17.61
CA GLY A 38 0.09 12.33 -17.88
C GLY A 38 -0.58 11.55 -16.78
N GLU A 39 0.15 11.13 -15.78
CA GLU A 39 -0.48 10.39 -14.69
C GLU A 39 -1.10 11.33 -13.69
N VAL A 40 -2.22 10.90 -13.12
CA VAL A 40 -2.92 11.69 -12.15
C VAL A 40 -2.46 11.32 -10.76
N VAL A 41 -2.26 12.30 -9.91
CA VAL A 41 -1.83 12.05 -8.55
C VAL A 41 -3.00 11.58 -7.72
N PRO A 42 -2.87 10.41 -7.06
CA PRO A 42 -3.95 9.94 -6.19
C PRO A 42 -4.07 10.91 -5.04
N GLU A 43 -5.25 11.44 -4.86
CA GLU A 43 -5.51 12.38 -3.82
C GLU A 43 -5.10 11.90 -2.46
N ALA A 44 -5.42 10.70 -2.13
CA ALA A 44 -5.08 10.17 -0.83
C ALA A 44 -3.58 10.13 -0.60
N ALA A 45 -2.82 9.74 -1.59
CA ALA A 45 -1.39 9.62 -1.44
C ALA A 45 -0.74 10.98 -1.35
N GLY A 46 -1.20 11.90 -2.12
CA GLY A 46 -0.56 13.19 -2.16
C GLY A 46 -1.04 14.18 -1.15
N ARG A 47 -2.06 13.78 -0.41
CA ARG A 47 -2.57 14.66 0.53
C ARG A 47 -2.92 15.92 -0.15
N GLY A 48 -3.16 15.89 -1.33
CA GLY A 48 -3.57 17.03 -2.04
C GLY A 48 -2.50 18.02 -2.24
N LYS A 49 -1.41 17.75 -1.60
CA LYS A 49 -0.41 18.70 -1.73
C LYS A 49 0.75 18.05 -2.24
N GLY A 50 0.69 16.83 -2.48
CA GLY A 50 1.83 16.13 -2.90
C GLY A 50 2.35 16.52 -4.24
N ALA A 51 1.52 17.08 -5.06
CA ALA A 51 2.00 17.39 -6.39
C ALA A 51 2.76 18.70 -6.41
N LYS A 52 4.00 18.62 -6.84
CA LYS A 52 4.76 19.81 -6.87
C LYS A 52 5.34 19.85 -8.21
N GLY A 53 5.14 20.89 -8.90
CA GLY A 53 5.68 21.01 -10.21
C GLY A 53 5.18 19.80 -10.94
N PRO A 54 5.57 19.53 -12.09
CA PRO A 54 5.08 18.44 -12.87
C PRO A 54 5.49 17.11 -12.30
N GLY A 55 4.55 16.41 -11.80
CA GLY A 55 4.79 15.04 -11.47
C GLY A 55 5.49 14.68 -10.18
N LEU A 56 5.69 15.63 -9.30
CA LEU A 56 6.32 15.27 -8.03
C LEU A 56 5.26 15.00 -6.99
N VAL A 57 5.38 13.89 -6.29
CA VAL A 57 4.43 13.51 -5.26
C VAL A 57 5.20 13.08 -4.03
N GLN A 58 4.71 13.43 -2.85
CA GLN A 58 5.34 12.98 -1.62
C GLN A 58 4.28 12.43 -0.69
N GLY A 59 4.67 11.60 0.21
CA GLY A 59 3.77 10.99 1.17
C GLY A 59 4.52 10.23 2.24
N ILE A 60 3.79 9.45 3.03
CA ILE A 60 4.39 8.67 4.11
C ILE A 60 3.78 7.29 4.06
N ALA A 61 4.61 6.26 4.06
CA ALA A 61 4.12 4.88 4.10
C ALA A 61 4.08 4.44 5.56
N ASP A 62 3.02 3.78 5.98
CA ASP A 62 2.89 3.32 7.35
C ASP A 62 3.99 2.35 7.72
N VAL A 63 4.18 1.33 6.93
CA VAL A 63 5.18 0.30 7.25
C VAL A 63 5.77 -0.26 5.97
N VAL A 64 7.09 -0.38 5.93
CA VAL A 64 7.76 -1.06 4.84
C VAL A 64 8.56 -2.16 5.48
N LEU A 65 8.32 -3.40 5.08
CA LEU A 65 9.01 -4.56 5.61
C LEU A 65 10.07 -4.98 4.61
N VAL A 66 11.31 -5.08 5.05
CA VAL A 66 12.39 -5.47 4.16
C VAL A 66 12.88 -6.85 4.57
N PHE A 67 12.88 -7.77 3.63
CA PHE A 67 13.35 -9.12 3.86
C PHE A 67 14.64 -9.32 3.04
N ASP A 68 15.19 -10.49 3.06
CA ASP A 68 16.45 -10.74 2.34
C ASP A 68 16.33 -10.54 0.84
N ASP A 69 15.24 -10.96 0.25
CA ASP A 69 15.10 -10.92 -1.20
C ASP A 69 13.91 -10.13 -1.71
N HIS A 70 13.15 -9.54 -0.83
CA HIS A 70 11.98 -8.77 -1.25
C HIS A 70 11.54 -7.80 -0.17
N ALA A 71 10.57 -6.96 -0.48
CA ALA A 71 10.01 -6.04 0.49
C ALA A 71 8.49 -6.02 0.34
N GLU A 72 7.81 -5.61 1.39
CA GLU A 72 6.36 -5.49 1.38
C GLU A 72 5.98 -4.13 1.94
N ILE A 73 4.91 -3.55 1.45
CA ILE A 73 4.41 -2.29 1.97
C ILE A 73 3.05 -2.58 2.60
N LEU A 74 2.87 -2.13 3.82
CA LEU A 74 1.68 -2.39 4.59
C LEU A 74 1.08 -1.06 5.02
N ASP A 75 -0.23 -0.93 4.89
CA ASP A 75 -0.91 0.27 5.28
C ASP A 75 -2.07 -0.11 6.20
N TYR A 76 -2.24 0.62 7.29
CA TYR A 76 -3.31 0.34 8.25
C TYR A 76 -4.50 1.21 7.92
N LYS A 77 -5.70 0.65 7.94
CA LYS A 77 -6.91 1.43 7.68
C LYS A 77 -7.94 1.19 8.77
N THR A 78 -8.53 2.27 9.23
CA THR A 78 -9.55 2.22 10.26
C THR A 78 -10.94 2.50 9.67
N ASP A 79 -11.06 2.52 8.33
CA ASP A 79 -12.35 2.66 7.67
C ASP A 79 -13.26 1.56 8.18
N LYS A 80 -14.53 1.84 8.25
CA LYS A 80 -15.47 0.85 8.79
C LYS A 80 -16.01 -0.14 7.80
N SER A 81 -15.61 -0.07 6.56
CA SER A 81 -16.09 -1.00 5.54
C SER A 81 -15.59 -2.40 5.82
N ARG A 82 -16.42 -3.39 5.54
CA ARG A 82 -16.03 -4.78 5.67
C ARG A 82 -16.00 -5.44 4.31
N ASN A 83 -15.81 -4.66 3.26
CA ASN A 83 -15.79 -5.17 1.91
C ASN A 83 -14.41 -4.96 1.33
N ALA A 84 -13.73 -6.04 1.00
CA ALA A 84 -12.37 -5.96 0.46
C ALA A 84 -12.31 -5.10 -0.81
N THR A 85 -13.33 -5.19 -1.67
CA THR A 85 -13.34 -4.43 -2.90
C THR A 85 -13.32 -2.93 -2.62
N TYR A 86 -13.97 -2.50 -1.56
CA TYR A 86 -13.97 -1.10 -1.17
C TYR A 86 -12.52 -0.64 -0.96
N TYR A 87 -11.73 -1.43 -0.24
CA TYR A 87 -10.36 -1.04 0.07
C TYR A 87 -9.49 -1.04 -1.18
N ILE A 88 -9.69 -1.99 -2.05
CA ILE A 88 -8.91 -2.05 -3.27
C ILE A 88 -9.24 -0.84 -4.14
N GLU A 89 -10.51 -0.54 -4.35
CA GLU A 89 -10.89 0.57 -5.18
C GLU A 89 -10.49 1.90 -4.59
N SER A 90 -10.54 2.01 -3.27
CA SER A 90 -10.22 3.28 -2.65
C SER A 90 -8.74 3.56 -2.52
N TYR A 91 -7.94 2.52 -2.37
CA TYR A 91 -6.54 2.73 -1.98
C TYR A 91 -5.47 2.09 -2.87
N ALA A 92 -5.87 1.33 -3.89
CA ALA A 92 -4.86 0.66 -4.70
C ALA A 92 -3.89 1.65 -5.36
N ALA A 93 -4.41 2.76 -5.86
CA ALA A 93 -3.56 3.73 -6.53
C ALA A 93 -2.54 4.30 -5.56
N GLN A 94 -2.94 4.50 -4.29
CA GLN A 94 -2.06 5.04 -3.29
C GLN A 94 -0.94 4.04 -3.01
N LEU A 95 -1.26 2.78 -2.82
CA LEU A 95 -0.25 1.78 -2.50
C LEU A 95 0.67 1.52 -3.69
N ARG A 96 0.16 1.59 -4.91
CA ARG A 96 1.00 1.39 -6.07
C ARG A 96 1.97 2.55 -6.22
N LEU A 97 1.57 3.75 -5.79
CA LEU A 97 2.46 4.89 -5.84
C LEU A 97 3.56 4.67 -4.81
N TYR A 98 3.24 4.13 -3.63
CA TYR A 98 4.23 3.83 -2.61
C TYR A 98 5.23 2.81 -3.21
N ARG A 99 4.71 1.79 -3.90
CA ARG A 99 5.58 0.77 -4.47
C ARG A 99 6.55 1.42 -5.44
N ARG A 100 6.08 2.34 -6.27
CA ARG A 100 6.94 3.01 -7.24
C ARG A 100 8.05 3.75 -6.52
N ALA A 101 7.70 4.47 -5.46
CA ALA A 101 8.68 5.27 -4.75
C ALA A 101 9.74 4.41 -4.08
N PHE A 102 9.32 3.34 -3.42
CA PHE A 102 10.27 2.52 -2.69
C PHE A 102 11.06 1.57 -3.59
N ALA A 103 10.55 1.26 -4.78
CA ALA A 103 11.28 0.41 -5.70
C ALA A 103 12.60 1.04 -6.09
N LEU A 104 12.69 2.36 -6.06
CA LEU A 104 13.91 3.03 -6.41
C LEU A 104 14.85 3.19 -5.22
N ARG A 105 14.36 3.02 -4.02
CA ARG A 105 15.16 3.23 -2.82
C ARG A 105 15.68 1.95 -2.20
N LEU A 106 14.92 0.89 -2.32
CA LEU A 106 15.28 -0.35 -1.62
C LEU A 106 16.15 -1.24 -2.49
N PRO A 107 17.00 -2.04 -1.88
CA PRO A 107 17.88 -2.92 -2.63
C PRO A 107 17.17 -4.18 -3.15
N VAL A 108 15.92 -4.37 -2.77
CA VAL A 108 15.16 -5.55 -3.17
C VAL A 108 13.82 -5.08 -3.74
N PRO A 109 13.17 -5.90 -4.55
CA PRO A 109 11.89 -5.53 -5.15
C PRO A 109 10.76 -5.55 -4.15
N VAL A 110 9.78 -4.67 -4.34
CA VAL A 110 8.58 -4.66 -3.52
C VAL A 110 7.62 -5.62 -4.18
N THR A 111 7.30 -6.72 -3.52
CA THR A 111 6.51 -7.77 -4.12
C THR A 111 5.13 -7.93 -3.54
N LYS A 112 4.78 -7.18 -2.51
CA LYS A 112 3.47 -7.30 -1.91
C LYS A 112 3.00 -5.97 -1.35
N LEU A 113 1.74 -5.65 -1.62
CA LEU A 113 1.12 -4.46 -1.07
C LEU A 113 -0.09 -4.94 -0.28
N THR A 114 -0.19 -4.55 0.97
CA THR A 114 -1.23 -5.05 1.85
C THR A 114 -1.90 -3.92 2.63
N ILE A 115 -3.20 -4.01 2.79
CA ILE A 115 -3.90 -3.15 3.71
C ILE A 115 -4.37 -4.05 4.83
N TYR A 116 -4.18 -3.64 6.06
CA TYR A 116 -4.78 -4.34 7.20
C TYR A 116 -5.97 -3.49 7.63
N SER A 117 -7.17 -4.07 7.57
CA SER A 117 -8.38 -3.37 7.98
C SER A 117 -8.74 -3.79 9.39
N PHE A 118 -8.81 -2.82 10.30
CA PHE A 118 -9.17 -3.16 11.66
C PHE A 118 -10.67 -3.46 11.76
N ALA A 119 -11.48 -2.93 10.84
CA ALA A 119 -12.91 -3.25 10.84
C ALA A 119 -13.13 -4.71 10.42
N MET A 120 -12.37 -5.18 9.44
CA MET A 120 -12.50 -6.54 8.96
C MET A 120 -11.68 -7.50 9.79
N GLN A 121 -10.71 -6.99 10.53
CA GLN A 121 -9.76 -7.78 11.30
C GLN A 121 -9.03 -8.73 10.34
N ASP A 122 -8.66 -8.22 9.20
CA ASP A 122 -8.06 -9.05 8.16
C ASP A 122 -7.23 -8.20 7.21
N GLU A 123 -6.38 -8.86 6.45
CA GLU A 123 -5.56 -8.16 5.48
C GLU A 123 -6.21 -8.27 4.11
N ILE A 124 -6.00 -7.28 3.28
CA ILE A 124 -6.47 -7.25 1.92
C ILE A 124 -5.24 -7.10 1.04
N ASP A 125 -5.08 -8.02 0.11
CA ASP A 125 -3.95 -7.99 -0.79
C ASP A 125 -4.28 -7.04 -1.92
N ILE A 126 -3.40 -6.09 -2.18
CA ILE A 126 -3.62 -5.11 -3.23
C ILE A 126 -2.81 -5.52 -4.45
N PRO A 127 -3.45 -5.65 -5.61
CA PRO A 127 -2.72 -6.06 -6.81
C PRO A 127 -1.61 -5.08 -7.13
N LEU A 128 -0.46 -5.58 -7.48
CA LEU A 128 0.69 -4.74 -7.76
C LEU A 128 0.48 -3.85 -8.96
N GLU A 129 -0.28 -4.30 -9.92
CA GLU A 129 -0.53 -3.53 -11.12
C GLU A 129 -2.00 -3.46 -11.44
N TYR A 130 -2.37 -2.55 -12.25
CA TYR A 130 -3.73 -2.43 -12.65
C TYR A 130 -4.02 -3.66 -13.45
N ALA A 131 -5.17 -4.21 -13.23
CA ALA A 131 -5.53 -5.37 -13.95
C ALA A 131 -5.72 -4.87 -15.35
N ALA A 132 -4.94 -5.39 -16.15
CA ALA A 132 -4.98 -4.97 -17.51
C ALA A 132 -6.35 -5.15 -18.01
N PHE A 133 -6.99 -6.09 -17.34
CA PHE A 133 -8.23 -6.34 -17.82
C PHE A 133 -9.07 -5.21 -17.64
N GLY A 134 -8.76 -4.57 -16.82
CA GLY A 134 -9.52 -3.55 -16.52
C GLY A 134 -9.76 -3.08 -17.87
N ILE A 135 -8.92 -3.32 -18.56
CA ILE A 135 -9.10 -2.88 -19.88
C ILE A 135 -8.75 -3.97 -20.70
N GLY A 136 -7.53 -4.26 -20.69
CA GLY A 136 -7.07 -5.21 -21.50
C GLY A 136 -7.74 -6.47 -21.21
N ASP A 137 -7.87 -6.77 -19.94
CA ASP A 137 -8.37 -7.94 -19.57
C ASP A 137 -9.66 -8.19 -20.13
N LYS A 138 -10.46 -7.29 -19.97
CA LYS A 138 -11.68 -7.41 -20.43
C LYS A 138 -11.57 -7.47 -21.81
N LEU A 139 -10.82 -6.67 -22.33
CA LEU A 139 -10.72 -6.59 -23.72
C LEU A 139 -10.11 -7.82 -24.14
N LEU A 140 -9.26 -8.33 -23.35
CA LEU A 140 -8.55 -9.47 -23.72
C LEU A 140 -9.42 -10.57 -23.41
N GLY A 141 -10.45 -10.23 -22.93
CA GLY A 141 -11.27 -11.28 -22.62
C GLY A 141 -10.76 -11.96 -21.43
N ARG A 142 -10.10 -11.44 -20.80
CA ARG A 142 -9.64 -12.10 -19.75
C ARG A 142 -10.17 -11.88 -18.96
#